data_d8adf5616a2d44b2c19cd83eb6823829
#
_entry.id   d8adf5616a2d44b2c19cd83eb6823829
#
_cell.length_a   1.000
_cell.length_b   1.000
_cell.length_c   1.000
_cell.angle_alpha   90.00
_cell.angle_beta   90.00
_cell.angle_gamma   90.00
#
_symmetry.space_group_name_H-M   'P 1'
#
loop_
_entity.id
_entity.type
_entity.pdbx_description
1 polymer ?
#
loop_
_entity_poly.entity_id
_entity_poly.type
_entity_poly.pdbx_seq_one_letter_code
_entity_poly.pdbx_strand_id
1 'polypeptide(L)'
;MITRRTRFQLMIFVLITLLGVSYVGARYAKLNRLFYDDAYTVVAHFPESGGIFAGGEVSYRGVQVGRVDKLVLTDSGVDVYLDIENGYDEIPTETLAVVGNRSAVGEQYVELQPKVDGGPYLSNDSEIDEEDTRTPIATETLLTNLSNTVSSVDQDALRTTVEEFG
;
A
#
# COMPACT_ATOMS: atom_id res chain seq x y z
N MET A 1 -18.57 -55.49 2.66
CA MET A 1 -17.96 -55.43 4.01
C MET A 1 -16.56 -54.85 3.89
N ILE A 2 -16.28 -53.75 4.61
CA ILE A 2 -14.98 -53.10 4.62
C ILE A 2 -14.04 -53.93 5.53
N THR A 3 -12.94 -54.43 5.00
CA THR A 3 -11.97 -55.22 5.75
C THR A 3 -11.23 -54.39 6.81
N ARG A 4 -10.74 -55.04 7.88
CA ARG A 4 -9.92 -54.34 8.90
C ARG A 4 -8.72 -53.61 8.30
N ARG A 5 -8.11 -54.15 7.24
CA ARG A 5 -7.00 -53.58 6.51
C ARG A 5 -7.41 -52.27 5.80
N THR A 6 -8.57 -52.28 5.14
CA THR A 6 -9.10 -51.08 4.45
C THR A 6 -9.46 -49.95 5.43
N ARG A 7 -10.01 -50.27 6.62
CA ARG A 7 -10.27 -49.28 7.65
C ARG A 7 -8.99 -48.66 8.18
N PHE A 8 -7.92 -49.42 8.35
CA PHE A 8 -6.63 -48.90 8.80
C PHE A 8 -6.01 -47.97 7.74
N GLN A 9 -6.07 -48.37 6.46
CA GLN A 9 -5.61 -47.51 5.36
C GLN A 9 -6.40 -46.22 5.23
N LEU A 10 -7.71 -46.27 5.41
CA LEU A 10 -8.57 -45.08 5.44
C LEU A 10 -8.23 -44.15 6.61
N MET A 11 -7.96 -44.70 7.81
CA MET A 11 -7.56 -43.88 8.96
C MET A 11 -6.22 -43.18 8.71
N ILE A 12 -5.22 -43.88 8.15
CA ILE A 12 -3.94 -43.27 7.79
C ILE A 12 -4.14 -42.17 6.73
N PHE A 13 -4.96 -42.42 5.72
CA PHE A 13 -5.26 -41.43 4.69
C PHE A 13 -5.89 -40.17 5.29
N VAL A 14 -6.91 -40.33 6.13
CA VAL A 14 -7.58 -39.19 6.82
C VAL A 14 -6.59 -38.42 7.68
N LEU A 15 -5.73 -39.13 8.43
CA LEU A 15 -4.70 -38.51 9.28
C LEU A 15 -3.72 -37.66 8.44
N ILE A 16 -3.19 -38.23 7.36
CA ILE A 16 -2.24 -37.51 6.47
C ILE A 16 -2.95 -36.33 5.81
N THR A 17 -4.19 -36.49 5.36
CA THR A 17 -4.97 -35.39 4.77
C THR A 17 -5.21 -34.28 5.77
N LEU A 18 -5.63 -34.60 7.00
CA LEU A 18 -5.83 -33.60 8.06
C LEU A 18 -4.53 -32.85 8.38
N LEU A 19 -3.41 -33.57 8.52
CA LEU A 19 -2.10 -32.94 8.78
C LEU A 19 -1.68 -32.04 7.62
N GLY A 20 -1.85 -32.50 6.37
CA GLY A 20 -1.52 -31.73 5.18
C GLY A 20 -2.39 -30.46 5.05
N VAL A 21 -3.69 -30.58 5.19
CA VAL A 21 -4.64 -29.45 5.13
C VAL A 21 -4.38 -28.47 6.27
N SER A 22 -4.15 -28.98 7.50
CA SER A 22 -3.83 -28.12 8.64
C SER A 22 -2.51 -27.36 8.45
N TYR A 23 -1.47 -28.03 7.95
CA TYR A 23 -0.18 -27.39 7.67
C TYR A 23 -0.29 -26.33 6.58
N VAL A 24 -0.93 -26.66 5.47
CA VAL A 24 -1.14 -25.71 4.37
C VAL A 24 -2.04 -24.55 4.83
N GLY A 25 -3.14 -24.85 5.52
CA GLY A 25 -4.04 -23.84 6.07
C GLY A 25 -3.32 -22.89 7.03
N ALA A 26 -2.54 -23.42 7.97
CA ALA A 26 -1.75 -22.61 8.91
C ALA A 26 -0.73 -21.72 8.18
N ARG A 27 -0.10 -22.25 7.14
CA ARG A 27 0.92 -21.55 6.36
C ARG A 27 0.32 -20.45 5.47
N TYR A 28 -0.78 -20.73 4.78
CA TYR A 28 -1.40 -19.80 3.82
C TYR A 28 -2.42 -18.84 4.44
N ALA A 29 -3.13 -19.26 5.51
CA ALA A 29 -4.06 -18.38 6.23
C ALA A 29 -3.34 -17.34 7.11
N LYS A 30 -1.99 -17.27 7.06
CA LYS A 30 -1.16 -16.35 7.87
C LYS A 30 -1.55 -16.36 9.37
N LEU A 31 -1.92 -17.54 9.90
CA LEU A 31 -2.21 -17.75 11.31
C LEU A 31 -1.03 -17.36 12.22
N ASN A 32 0.18 -17.20 11.65
CA ASN A 32 1.34 -16.64 12.32
C ASN A 32 1.05 -15.25 12.92
N ARG A 33 0.22 -14.44 12.25
CA ARG A 33 -0.21 -13.10 12.72
C ARG A 33 -1.04 -13.13 14.01
N LEU A 34 -1.67 -14.28 14.33
CA LEU A 34 -2.43 -14.44 15.56
C LEU A 34 -1.57 -14.78 16.79
N PHE A 35 -0.29 -15.16 16.56
CA PHE A 35 0.61 -15.65 17.62
C PHE A 35 1.94 -14.90 17.69
N TYR A 36 2.30 -14.11 16.69
CA TYR A 36 3.50 -13.27 16.68
C TYR A 36 3.14 -11.90 16.07
N ASP A 37 3.30 -10.85 16.86
CA ASP A 37 3.31 -9.47 16.37
C ASP A 37 4.64 -9.25 15.62
N ASP A 38 4.71 -9.74 14.37
CA ASP A 38 5.89 -9.55 13.50
C ASP A 38 5.92 -8.16 12.83
N ALA A 39 5.04 -7.25 13.25
CA ALA A 39 4.90 -5.91 12.68
C ALA A 39 4.47 -4.90 13.77
N TYR A 40 4.83 -3.64 13.57
CA TYR A 40 4.27 -2.53 14.32
C TYR A 40 3.37 -1.68 13.40
N THR A 41 2.34 -1.08 13.97
CA THR A 41 1.35 -0.32 13.21
C THR A 41 1.62 1.18 13.34
N VAL A 42 1.66 1.87 12.20
CA VAL A 42 1.74 3.32 12.09
C VAL A 42 0.45 3.83 11.47
N VAL A 43 -0.11 4.92 12.00
CA VAL A 43 -1.32 5.55 11.45
C VAL A 43 -0.91 6.78 10.64
N ALA A 44 -1.28 6.82 9.36
CA ALA A 44 -1.07 7.98 8.52
C ALA A 44 -2.41 8.64 8.19
N HIS A 45 -2.51 9.94 8.50
CA HIS A 45 -3.72 10.73 8.29
C HIS A 45 -3.69 11.37 6.90
N PHE A 46 -4.58 10.92 6.03
CA PHE A 46 -4.69 11.46 4.66
C PHE A 46 -5.97 12.26 4.48
N PRO A 47 -5.97 13.36 3.70
CA PRO A 47 -7.21 14.08 3.35
C PRO A 47 -8.15 13.23 2.49
N GLU A 48 -7.59 12.28 1.73
CA GLU A 48 -8.32 11.31 0.90
C GLU A 48 -7.46 10.07 0.67
N SER A 49 -8.05 8.94 0.32
CA SER A 49 -7.31 7.68 0.14
C SER A 49 -6.27 7.70 -1.00
N GLY A 50 -6.41 8.61 -1.97
CA GLY A 50 -5.57 8.62 -3.17
C GLY A 50 -5.61 7.33 -4.00
N GLY A 51 -6.60 6.46 -3.71
CA GLY A 51 -6.74 5.14 -4.33
C GLY A 51 -6.02 3.99 -3.61
N ILE A 52 -5.34 4.27 -2.49
CA ILE A 52 -4.74 3.18 -1.69
C ILE A 52 -5.83 2.27 -1.10
N PHE A 53 -5.53 1.03 -0.89
CA PHE A 53 -6.46 0.00 -0.44
C PHE A 53 -5.80 -0.95 0.58
N ALA A 54 -6.61 -1.67 1.34
CA ALA A 54 -6.13 -2.67 2.28
C ALA A 54 -5.36 -3.79 1.56
N GLY A 55 -4.15 -4.09 2.02
CA GLY A 55 -3.21 -5.00 1.37
C GLY A 55 -2.23 -4.31 0.42
N GLY A 56 -2.40 -3.01 0.14
CA GLY A 56 -1.44 -2.21 -0.62
C GLY A 56 -0.04 -2.28 0.00
N GLU A 57 0.98 -2.17 -0.82
CA GLU A 57 2.37 -2.23 -0.37
C GLU A 57 2.77 -0.96 0.37
N VAL A 58 3.57 -1.09 1.42
CA VAL A 58 4.29 0.00 2.07
C VAL A 58 5.78 -0.18 1.76
N SER A 59 6.40 0.85 1.19
CA SER A 59 7.83 0.84 0.88
C SER A 59 8.57 1.97 1.59
N TYR A 60 9.85 1.76 1.84
CA TYR A 60 10.78 2.72 2.40
C TYR A 60 12.05 2.72 1.56
N ARG A 61 12.39 3.86 0.98
CA ARG A 61 13.53 3.99 0.04
C ARG A 61 13.49 2.95 -1.09
N GLY A 62 12.27 2.64 -1.60
CA GLY A 62 12.07 1.68 -2.68
C GLY A 62 12.11 0.20 -2.29
N VAL A 63 12.26 -0.11 -1.00
CA VAL A 63 12.21 -1.47 -0.47
C VAL A 63 10.88 -1.69 0.21
N GLN A 64 10.20 -2.80 -0.08
CA GLN A 64 8.97 -3.17 0.61
C GLN A 64 9.27 -3.48 2.08
N VAL A 65 8.65 -2.73 2.98
CA VAL A 65 8.83 -2.86 4.43
C VAL A 65 7.55 -3.28 5.15
N GLY A 66 6.43 -3.29 4.45
CA GLY A 66 5.15 -3.61 5.08
C GLY A 66 3.98 -3.60 4.12
N ARG A 67 2.78 -3.48 4.69
CA ARG A 67 1.51 -3.41 3.96
C ARG A 67 0.49 -2.54 4.69
N VAL A 68 -0.45 -2.02 3.92
CA VAL A 68 -1.65 -1.38 4.47
C VAL A 68 -2.56 -2.45 5.08
N ASP A 69 -2.85 -2.34 6.38
CA ASP A 69 -3.77 -3.25 7.08
C ASP A 69 -5.23 -2.90 6.76
N LYS A 70 -5.61 -1.67 7.08
CA LYS A 70 -6.98 -1.17 6.90
C LYS A 70 -6.99 0.34 6.67
N LEU A 71 -8.14 0.81 6.17
CA LEU A 71 -8.46 2.23 6.08
C LEU A 71 -9.71 2.49 6.91
N VAL A 72 -9.73 3.62 7.62
CA VAL A 72 -10.87 4.07 8.41
C VAL A 72 -11.24 5.47 7.95
N LEU A 73 -12.49 5.66 7.53
CA LEU A 73 -13.01 6.97 7.17
C LEU A 73 -13.21 7.80 8.44
N THR A 74 -12.72 9.03 8.43
CA THR A 74 -12.89 10.02 9.50
C THR A 74 -13.71 11.21 9.00
N ASP A 75 -14.08 12.12 9.89
CA ASP A 75 -14.83 13.33 9.52
C ASP A 75 -14.01 14.28 8.63
N SER A 76 -12.68 14.22 8.67
CA SER A 76 -11.76 15.11 7.95
C SER A 76 -10.99 14.42 6.83
N GLY A 77 -11.02 13.08 6.74
CA GLY A 77 -10.21 12.35 5.76
C GLY A 77 -10.25 10.85 5.96
N VAL A 78 -9.10 10.21 5.80
CA VAL A 78 -8.93 8.76 5.90
C VAL A 78 -7.68 8.43 6.72
N ASP A 79 -7.85 7.65 7.79
CA ASP A 79 -6.75 7.07 8.53
C ASP A 79 -6.31 5.77 7.85
N VAL A 80 -5.08 5.72 7.44
CA VAL A 80 -4.46 4.56 6.80
C VAL A 80 -3.53 3.88 7.80
N TYR A 81 -3.83 2.66 8.16
CA TYR A 81 -3.05 1.84 9.09
C TYR A 81 -1.99 1.06 8.32
N LEU A 82 -0.74 1.35 8.62
CA LEU A 82 0.44 0.78 7.96
C LEU A 82 1.07 -0.25 8.89
N ASP A 83 1.03 -1.53 8.54
CA ASP A 83 1.74 -2.58 9.24
C ASP A 83 3.16 -2.68 8.67
N ILE A 84 4.15 -2.34 9.46
CA ILE A 84 5.57 -2.37 9.10
C ILE A 84 6.23 -3.54 9.81
N GLU A 85 6.98 -4.37 9.07
CA GLU A 85 7.66 -5.54 9.62
C GLU A 85 8.75 -5.14 10.63
N ASN A 86 8.84 -5.83 11.76
CA ASN A 86 9.76 -5.51 12.88
C ASN A 86 11.26 -5.51 12.50
N GLY A 87 11.61 -5.99 11.32
CA GLY A 87 12.98 -5.89 10.78
C GLY A 87 13.35 -4.50 10.25
N TYR A 88 12.39 -3.56 10.21
CA TYR A 88 12.55 -2.18 9.69
C TYR A 88 12.20 -1.15 10.75
N ASP A 89 12.91 -1.17 11.87
CA ASP A 89 12.71 -0.33 13.05
C ASP A 89 13.48 1.01 13.02
N GLU A 90 14.27 1.25 11.97
CA GLU A 90 15.05 2.48 11.79
C GLU A 90 14.42 3.45 10.77
N ILE A 91 13.09 3.55 10.73
CA ILE A 91 12.38 4.53 9.91
C ILE A 91 12.16 5.79 10.76
N PRO A 92 12.71 6.96 10.36
CA PRO A 92 12.54 8.20 11.14
C PRO A 92 11.08 8.60 11.29
N THR A 93 10.72 9.20 12.44
CA THR A 93 9.38 9.77 12.65
C THR A 93 9.10 10.94 11.71
N GLU A 94 10.13 11.73 11.38
CA GLU A 94 10.02 12.79 10.37
C GLU A 94 10.07 12.20 8.96
N THR A 95 8.95 11.59 8.56
CA THR A 95 8.78 10.88 7.28
C THR A 95 7.50 11.33 6.61
N LEU A 96 7.56 11.59 5.30
CA LEU A 96 6.38 11.77 4.47
C LEU A 96 5.79 10.42 4.10
N ALA A 97 4.47 10.27 4.21
CA ALA A 97 3.75 9.15 3.63
C ALA A 97 3.13 9.59 2.30
N VAL A 98 3.58 9.02 1.21
CA VAL A 98 3.20 9.40 -0.16
C VAL A 98 2.48 8.23 -0.82
N VAL A 99 1.21 8.42 -1.19
CA VAL A 99 0.53 7.47 -2.06
C VAL A 99 1.00 7.69 -3.48
N GLY A 100 1.53 6.65 -4.10
CA GLY A 100 2.04 6.70 -5.47
C GLY A 100 1.47 5.57 -6.33
N ASN A 101 1.59 5.73 -7.65
CA ASN A 101 1.26 4.67 -8.61
C ASN A 101 2.50 3.83 -8.89
N ARG A 102 2.43 2.53 -8.62
CA ARG A 102 3.51 1.59 -8.89
C ARG A 102 3.60 1.21 -10.37
N SER A 103 2.47 1.22 -11.04
CA SER A 103 2.38 0.80 -12.43
C SER A 103 1.41 1.68 -13.23
N ALA A 104 1.55 1.65 -14.55
CA ALA A 104 0.65 2.34 -15.47
C ALA A 104 -0.82 1.84 -15.40
N VAL A 105 -1.05 0.66 -14.85
CA VAL A 105 -2.39 0.10 -14.64
C VAL A 105 -3.06 0.56 -13.34
N GLY A 106 -2.36 1.44 -12.55
CA GLY A 106 -2.96 2.12 -11.40
C GLY A 106 -2.91 1.35 -10.08
N GLU A 107 -1.95 0.43 -9.91
CA GLU A 107 -1.69 -0.15 -8.60
C GLU A 107 -1.01 0.86 -7.69
N GLN A 108 -1.67 1.22 -6.58
CA GLN A 108 -1.16 2.18 -5.61
C GLN A 108 -0.36 1.49 -4.51
N TYR A 109 0.59 2.24 -3.96
CA TYR A 109 1.39 1.87 -2.80
C TYR A 109 1.66 3.10 -1.94
N VAL A 110 2.08 2.90 -0.70
CA VAL A 110 2.53 3.99 0.17
C VAL A 110 4.05 3.99 0.22
N GLU A 111 4.68 5.09 -0.14
CA GLU A 111 6.11 5.31 0.02
C GLU A 111 6.37 6.14 1.27
N LEU A 112 7.18 5.62 2.17
CA LEU A 112 7.71 6.35 3.32
C LEU A 112 9.02 7.05 2.91
N GLN A 113 8.98 8.39 2.83
CA GLN A 113 10.09 9.23 2.40
C GLN A 113 10.64 10.00 3.61
N PRO A 114 11.79 9.61 4.17
CA PRO A 114 12.34 10.28 5.32
C PRO A 114 12.79 11.70 4.96
N LYS A 115 12.51 12.65 5.85
CA LYS A 115 13.00 14.05 5.74
C LYS A 115 14.38 14.21 6.37
N VAL A 116 14.75 13.30 7.27
CA VAL A 116 15.99 13.31 8.04
C VAL A 116 16.64 11.93 8.04
N ASP A 117 17.93 11.88 8.32
CA ASP A 117 18.63 10.65 8.61
C ASP A 117 18.77 10.50 10.14
N GLY A 118 18.27 9.39 10.70
CA GLY A 118 18.34 9.08 12.13
C GLY A 118 17.05 9.36 12.90
N GLY A 119 17.06 8.94 14.18
CA GLY A 119 15.87 8.96 15.04
C GLY A 119 15.50 10.34 15.60
N PRO A 120 14.32 10.44 16.22
CA PRO A 120 13.53 9.31 16.70
C PRO A 120 12.91 8.49 15.55
N TYR A 121 12.61 7.20 15.84
CA TYR A 121 12.09 6.26 14.85
C TYR A 121 10.62 5.94 15.08
N LEU A 122 9.91 5.57 14.00
CA LEU A 122 8.54 5.08 14.05
C LEU A 122 8.48 3.80 14.91
N SER A 123 7.43 3.71 15.68
CA SER A 123 7.13 2.59 16.57
C SER A 123 5.64 2.29 16.54
N ASN A 124 5.21 1.29 17.29
CA ASN A 124 3.79 1.00 17.39
C ASN A 124 2.99 2.21 17.85
N ASP A 125 1.84 2.43 17.20
CA ASP A 125 0.95 3.58 17.41
C ASP A 125 1.58 4.96 17.13
N SER A 126 2.69 5.01 16.37
CA SER A 126 3.18 6.28 15.81
C SER A 126 2.19 6.82 14.78
N GLU A 127 2.07 8.15 14.71
CA GLU A 127 1.20 8.85 13.79
C GLU A 127 2.02 9.69 12.81
N ILE A 128 1.53 9.77 11.57
CA ILE A 128 2.03 10.67 10.52
C ILE A 128 0.89 11.66 10.23
N ASP A 129 1.12 12.92 10.54
CA ASP A 129 0.12 13.97 10.40
C ASP A 129 -0.25 14.23 8.93
N GLU A 130 -1.44 14.79 8.69
CA GLU A 130 -1.94 15.09 7.34
C GLU A 130 -0.99 16.00 6.56
N GLU A 131 -0.31 16.94 7.22
CA GLU A 131 0.68 17.81 6.58
C GLU A 131 1.89 17.06 6.00
N ASP A 132 2.15 15.85 6.51
CA ASP A 132 3.20 14.93 6.11
C ASP A 132 2.69 13.79 5.22
N THR A 133 1.47 13.89 4.72
CA THR A 133 0.91 12.95 3.76
C THR A 133 0.73 13.59 2.38
N ARG A 134 0.80 12.78 1.33
CA ARG A 134 0.58 13.23 -0.05
C ARG A 134 -0.18 12.15 -0.82
N THR A 135 -1.13 12.59 -1.64
CA THR A 135 -1.86 11.74 -2.59
C THR A 135 -1.50 12.10 -4.02
N PRO A 136 -1.62 11.18 -4.98
CA PRO A 136 -1.36 11.48 -6.38
C PRO A 136 -2.40 12.48 -6.92
N ILE A 137 -1.98 13.34 -7.85
CA ILE A 137 -2.89 14.23 -8.54
C ILE A 137 -3.86 13.37 -9.37
N ALA A 138 -5.14 13.59 -9.20
CA ALA A 138 -6.16 12.89 -9.97
C ALA A 138 -5.94 13.08 -11.49
N THR A 139 -6.03 12.00 -12.26
CA THR A 139 -5.84 12.03 -13.72
C THR A 139 -6.78 13.03 -14.41
N GLU A 140 -7.99 13.22 -13.89
CA GLU A 140 -8.96 14.22 -14.35
C GLU A 140 -8.43 15.65 -14.24
N THR A 141 -7.73 15.96 -13.14
CA THR A 141 -7.10 17.27 -12.93
C THR A 141 -5.98 17.50 -13.94
N LEU A 142 -5.17 16.48 -14.23
CA LEU A 142 -4.13 16.57 -15.25
C LEU A 142 -4.71 16.80 -16.65
N LEU A 143 -5.77 16.08 -17.03
CA LEU A 143 -6.45 16.26 -18.32
C LEU A 143 -7.10 17.63 -18.43
N THR A 144 -7.70 18.12 -17.35
CA THR A 144 -8.30 19.45 -17.30
C THR A 144 -7.24 20.53 -17.45
N ASN A 145 -6.11 20.41 -16.75
CA ASN A 145 -5.00 21.36 -16.85
C ASN A 145 -4.37 21.35 -18.25
N LEU A 146 -4.23 20.16 -18.86
CA LEU A 146 -3.73 20.02 -20.22
C LEU A 146 -4.72 20.70 -21.21
N SER A 147 -6.01 20.42 -21.07
CA SER A 147 -7.05 21.04 -21.90
C SER A 147 -7.03 22.57 -21.78
N ASN A 148 -6.93 23.08 -20.55
CA ASN A 148 -6.83 24.51 -20.28
C ASN A 148 -5.56 25.13 -20.91
N THR A 149 -4.42 24.43 -20.79
CA THR A 149 -3.15 24.86 -21.38
C THR A 149 -3.25 24.94 -22.90
N VAL A 150 -3.79 23.90 -23.55
CA VAL A 150 -3.99 23.88 -25.01
C VAL A 150 -4.96 24.98 -25.44
N SER A 151 -6.03 25.18 -24.66
CA SER A 151 -7.03 26.22 -24.94
C SER A 151 -6.52 27.64 -24.71
N SER A 152 -5.49 27.83 -23.88
CA SER A 152 -4.87 29.14 -23.62
C SER A 152 -3.90 29.56 -24.72
N VAL A 153 -3.53 28.67 -25.62
CA VAL A 153 -2.63 28.99 -26.74
C VAL A 153 -3.44 29.75 -27.79
N ASP A 154 -3.00 30.97 -28.11
CA ASP A 154 -3.60 31.78 -29.14
C ASP A 154 -3.40 31.13 -30.52
N GLN A 155 -4.50 30.60 -31.07
CA GLN A 155 -4.49 29.90 -32.34
C GLN A 155 -4.15 30.85 -33.54
N ASP A 156 -4.50 32.14 -33.42
CA ASP A 156 -4.19 33.12 -34.44
C ASP A 156 -2.71 33.48 -34.46
N ALA A 157 -2.09 33.58 -33.27
CA ALA A 157 -0.65 33.77 -33.15
C ALA A 157 0.15 32.56 -33.69
N LEU A 158 -0.31 31.34 -33.38
CA LEU A 158 0.28 30.12 -33.95
C LEU A 158 0.16 30.07 -35.48
N ARG A 159 -0.99 30.41 -36.02
CA ARG A 159 -1.22 30.44 -37.47
C ARG A 159 -0.31 31.42 -38.16
N THR A 160 -0.19 32.64 -37.62
CA THR A 160 0.71 33.66 -38.13
C THR A 160 2.16 33.20 -38.12
N THR A 161 2.60 32.55 -37.02
CA THR A 161 3.94 32.04 -36.93
C THR A 161 4.25 30.93 -37.96
N VAL A 162 3.31 30.02 -38.18
CA VAL A 162 3.45 28.94 -39.17
C VAL A 162 3.45 29.50 -40.60
N GLU A 163 2.62 30.55 -40.88
CA GLU A 163 2.58 31.21 -42.19
C GLU A 163 3.85 32.03 -42.50
N GLU A 164 4.57 32.53 -41.45
CA GLU A 164 5.83 33.27 -41.64
C GLU A 164 7.04 32.34 -41.84
N PHE A 165 6.99 31.09 -41.43
CA PHE A 165 8.06 30.11 -41.57
C PHE A 165 7.85 29.10 -42.73
N GLY A 166 6.78 29.15 -43.46
CA GLY A 166 6.43 28.28 -44.60
C GLY A 166 6.55 28.98 -45.89
#